data_4e4e7e468ff222fac04d90253b0e96b5
#
_entry.id   4e4e7e468ff222fac04d90253b0e96b5
#
_cell.length_a   1.000
_cell.length_b   1.000
_cell.length_c   1.000
_cell.angle_alpha   90.00
_cell.angle_beta   90.00
_cell.angle_gamma   90.00
#
_symmetry.space_group_name_H-M   'P 1'
#
loop_
_entity.id
_entity.type
_entity.pdbx_description
1 polymer ?
#
loop_
_entity_poly.entity_id
_entity_poly.type
_entity_poly.pdbx_seq_one_letter_code
_entity_poly.pdbx_strand_id
1 'polypeptide(L)'
;GDVYKRQIVRNRLPVFYRPDTPKSVLWLSFLNGLLYPEDIPTLQEFIGYCLIPSNKGQRMMVIKGNGGEGKSQIGAVLGALLGSNMKDGSIGKISENRFARADLEHILLCVDDDMRMEALRQTNYVKSIVTAQGKMDLERKGKQSYQGWMFARLLAFSNGDLQALYDRSDGFYRRQLVLTTKEKPAGRMDDPDLAQKMKAEVEGIFLWAFEGLQRLVANNFKFTESERTKTNRESVKRDNNNIFDFMESEGYIRLKADCTISSKDLYEIYRMWCEENNLTPLKRRSFSDSVIASQSKYNLESVSYTHLTLPTK
;
A
#
# COMPACT_ATOMS: atom_id res chain seq x y z
N GLY A 1 -5.24 -38.88 31.93
CA GLY A 1 -5.24 -37.46 32.16
C GLY A 1 -4.59 -36.75 30.98
N ASP A 2 -5.39 -36.14 30.08
CA ASP A 2 -4.90 -35.39 28.96
C ASP A 2 -4.17 -34.15 29.47
N VAL A 3 -2.86 -34.16 29.34
CA VAL A 3 -2.05 -32.97 29.48
C VAL A 3 -2.27 -32.15 28.22
N TYR A 4 -3.25 -31.26 28.25
CA TYR A 4 -3.37 -30.17 27.24
C TYR A 4 -2.05 -29.41 27.22
N LYS A 5 -1.22 -29.66 26.20
CA LYS A 5 -0.05 -28.88 25.91
C LYS A 5 -0.55 -27.45 25.76
N ARG A 6 -0.27 -26.57 26.73
CA ARG A 6 -0.54 -25.15 26.66
C ARG A 6 0.22 -24.62 25.45
N GLN A 7 -0.44 -24.48 24.33
CA GLN A 7 0.13 -23.79 23.18
C GLN A 7 0.31 -22.33 23.56
N ILE A 8 1.55 -21.85 23.50
CA ILE A 8 1.83 -20.43 23.68
C ILE A 8 1.40 -19.75 22.39
N VAL A 9 0.20 -19.19 22.39
CA VAL A 9 -0.30 -18.38 21.26
C VAL A 9 0.30 -16.99 21.38
N ARG A 10 1.19 -16.63 20.45
CA ARG A 10 1.86 -15.32 20.46
C ARG A 10 0.94 -14.19 20.03
N ASN A 11 0.08 -14.42 19.02
CA ASN A 11 -0.80 -13.42 18.46
C ASN A 11 -2.23 -13.53 19.03
N ARG A 12 -2.36 -13.37 20.35
CA ARG A 12 -3.68 -13.31 21.01
C ARG A 12 -4.28 -11.91 20.79
N LEU A 13 -5.53 -11.87 20.30
CA LEU A 13 -6.31 -10.64 20.19
C LEU A 13 -6.96 -10.31 21.52
N PRO A 14 -7.08 -9.02 21.91
CA PRO A 14 -7.70 -8.58 23.15
C PRO A 14 -9.23 -8.48 23.03
N VAL A 15 -9.84 -9.25 22.17
CA VAL A 15 -11.29 -9.26 21.90
C VAL A 15 -11.85 -10.66 22.07
N PHE A 16 -13.13 -10.76 22.43
CA PHE A 16 -13.81 -12.04 22.57
C PHE A 16 -14.65 -12.34 21.33
N TYR A 17 -14.59 -13.57 20.86
CA TYR A 17 -15.51 -14.05 19.83
C TYR A 17 -16.88 -14.33 20.44
N ARG A 18 -17.86 -13.48 20.12
CA ARG A 18 -19.25 -13.61 20.54
C ARG A 18 -20.14 -13.46 19.31
N PRO A 19 -20.64 -14.56 18.74
CA PRO A 19 -21.40 -14.54 17.48
C PRO A 19 -22.66 -13.67 17.52
N ASP A 20 -23.25 -13.53 18.71
CA ASP A 20 -24.49 -12.78 18.92
C ASP A 20 -24.25 -11.29 19.21
N THR A 21 -23.02 -10.80 19.13
CA THR A 21 -22.71 -9.37 19.34
C THR A 21 -23.43 -8.53 18.28
N PRO A 22 -24.10 -7.44 18.67
CA PRO A 22 -24.75 -6.54 17.72
C PRO A 22 -23.75 -5.92 16.73
N LYS A 23 -24.23 -5.60 15.53
CA LYS A 23 -23.43 -4.87 14.56
C LYS A 23 -22.97 -3.52 15.13
N SER A 24 -21.73 -3.16 14.85
CA SER A 24 -21.13 -1.88 15.26
C SER A 24 -21.68 -0.73 14.43
N VAL A 25 -22.80 -0.14 14.90
CA VAL A 25 -23.53 0.89 14.17
C VAL A 25 -22.69 2.15 13.99
N LEU A 26 -22.00 2.57 15.04
CA LEU A 26 -21.17 3.78 14.99
C LEU A 26 -19.98 3.62 14.06
N TRP A 27 -19.31 2.46 14.10
CA TRP A 27 -18.22 2.14 13.18
C TRP A 27 -18.67 2.16 11.72
N LEU A 28 -19.79 1.52 11.41
CA LEU A 28 -20.32 1.49 10.05
C LEU A 28 -20.74 2.89 9.58
N SER A 29 -21.38 3.67 10.44
CA SER A 29 -21.73 5.06 10.16
C SER A 29 -20.49 5.92 9.88
N PHE A 30 -19.45 5.78 10.71
CA PHE A 30 -18.19 6.45 10.51
C PHE A 30 -17.54 6.09 9.17
N LEU A 31 -17.45 4.80 8.84
CA LEU A 31 -16.90 4.37 7.56
C LEU A 31 -17.69 4.90 6.36
N ASN A 32 -19.01 4.88 6.42
CA ASN A 32 -19.86 5.44 5.36
C ASN A 32 -19.69 6.96 5.22
N GLY A 33 -19.38 7.66 6.29
CA GLY A 33 -19.04 9.10 6.24
C GLY A 33 -17.64 9.37 5.68
N LEU A 34 -16.69 8.46 5.90
CA LEU A 34 -15.28 8.64 5.55
C LEU A 34 -14.95 8.12 4.15
N LEU A 35 -15.45 6.96 3.78
CA LEU A 35 -15.08 6.24 2.55
C LEU A 35 -16.27 6.15 1.59
N TYR A 36 -15.96 5.89 0.33
CA TYR A 36 -16.95 5.54 -0.66
C TYR A 36 -17.48 4.13 -0.40
N PRO A 37 -18.78 3.88 -0.55
CA PRO A 37 -19.38 2.58 -0.20
C PRO A 37 -18.74 1.39 -0.92
N GLU A 38 -18.31 1.57 -2.15
CA GLU A 38 -17.66 0.54 -2.97
C GLU A 38 -16.27 0.14 -2.46
N ASP A 39 -15.62 0.98 -1.65
CA ASP A 39 -14.29 0.74 -1.09
C ASP A 39 -14.34 0.08 0.31
N ILE A 40 -15.49 0.13 0.99
CA ILE A 40 -15.66 -0.45 2.33
C ILE A 40 -15.40 -1.97 2.35
N PRO A 41 -15.84 -2.77 1.36
CA PRO A 41 -15.49 -4.20 1.32
C PRO A 41 -13.98 -4.47 1.25
N THR A 42 -13.23 -3.65 0.52
CA THR A 42 -11.76 -3.74 0.45
C THR A 42 -11.13 -3.50 1.82
N LEU A 43 -11.57 -2.46 2.54
CA LEU A 43 -11.10 -2.18 3.90
C LEU A 43 -11.49 -3.30 4.86
N GLN A 44 -12.72 -3.82 4.78
CA GLN A 44 -13.20 -4.91 5.61
C GLN A 44 -12.32 -6.17 5.46
N GLU A 45 -12.01 -6.54 4.22
CA GLU A 45 -11.12 -7.66 3.93
C GLU A 45 -9.71 -7.41 4.43
N PHE A 46 -9.19 -6.19 4.30
CA PHE A 46 -7.84 -5.85 4.78
C PHE A 46 -7.75 -5.91 6.30
N ILE A 47 -8.73 -5.39 7.02
CA ILE A 47 -8.77 -5.49 8.49
C ILE A 47 -8.93 -6.97 8.91
N GLY A 48 -9.79 -7.71 8.24
CA GLY A 48 -9.91 -9.16 8.45
C GLY A 48 -8.60 -9.90 8.20
N TYR A 49 -7.88 -9.55 7.15
CA TYR A 49 -6.57 -10.09 6.84
C TYR A 49 -5.53 -9.83 7.94
N CYS A 50 -5.67 -8.72 8.68
CA CYS A 50 -4.82 -8.41 9.83
C CYS A 50 -5.10 -9.29 11.06
N LEU A 51 -6.17 -10.09 11.08
CA LEU A 51 -6.46 -10.99 12.21
C LEU A 51 -5.63 -12.27 12.20
N ILE A 52 -4.96 -12.61 11.11
CA ILE A 52 -4.21 -13.86 10.93
C ILE A 52 -2.74 -13.63 10.59
N PRO A 53 -1.81 -14.48 11.05
CA PRO A 53 -0.38 -14.38 10.74
C PRO A 53 -0.07 -14.94 9.34
N SER A 54 -0.52 -14.27 8.29
CA SER A 54 -0.38 -14.72 6.90
C SER A 54 -0.16 -13.53 5.95
N ASN A 55 0.73 -13.67 4.97
CA ASN A 55 0.94 -12.72 3.88
C ASN A 55 0.50 -13.26 2.51
N LYS A 56 -0.40 -14.24 2.47
CA LYS A 56 -0.88 -14.83 1.21
C LYS A 56 -1.54 -13.81 0.28
N GLY A 57 -2.18 -12.78 0.81
CA GLY A 57 -2.81 -11.72 0.03
C GLY A 57 -1.82 -10.75 -0.61
N GLN A 58 -0.58 -10.68 -0.12
CA GLN A 58 0.51 -9.87 -0.67
C GLN A 58 0.14 -8.41 -0.94
N ARG A 59 -0.64 -7.80 -0.04
CA ARG A 59 -1.11 -6.43 -0.15
C ARG A 59 -0.75 -5.60 1.08
N MET A 60 -0.44 -4.34 0.84
CA MET A 60 -0.46 -3.26 1.82
C MET A 60 -1.61 -2.31 1.49
N MET A 61 -2.01 -1.49 2.45
CA MET A 61 -3.07 -0.51 2.24
C MET A 61 -2.56 0.90 2.45
N VAL A 62 -3.00 1.81 1.60
CA VAL A 62 -2.81 3.25 1.73
C VAL A 62 -4.20 3.90 1.74
N ILE A 63 -4.50 4.68 2.77
CA ILE A 63 -5.72 5.49 2.84
C ILE A 63 -5.32 6.95 2.68
N LYS A 64 -5.64 7.51 1.52
CA LYS A 64 -5.29 8.86 1.12
C LYS A 64 -6.44 9.83 1.40
N GLY A 65 -6.11 11.03 1.87
CA GLY A 65 -7.06 12.15 2.07
C GLY A 65 -6.33 13.48 2.07
N ASN A 66 -7.09 14.56 2.29
CA ASN A 66 -6.56 15.94 2.28
C ASN A 66 -6.16 16.44 3.68
N GLY A 67 -6.43 15.65 4.74
CA GLY A 67 -6.22 16.02 6.14
C GLY A 67 -7.52 16.40 6.85
N GLY A 68 -7.65 16.01 8.10
CA GLY A 68 -8.82 16.35 8.93
C GLY A 68 -10.09 15.54 8.69
N GLU A 69 -10.09 14.53 7.79
CA GLU A 69 -11.27 13.69 7.54
C GLU A 69 -11.54 12.67 8.64
N GLY A 70 -10.50 12.32 9.41
CA GLY A 70 -10.59 11.36 10.51
C GLY A 70 -9.95 10.00 10.22
N LYS A 71 -9.02 9.89 9.27
CA LYS A 71 -8.31 8.63 8.93
C LYS A 71 -7.68 7.95 10.15
N SER A 72 -7.04 8.72 11.03
CA SER A 72 -6.37 8.23 12.24
C SER A 72 -7.31 7.54 13.23
N GLN A 73 -8.62 7.80 13.15
CA GLN A 73 -9.63 7.09 13.97
C GLN A 73 -9.65 5.59 13.63
N ILE A 74 -9.40 5.22 12.37
CA ILE A 74 -9.25 3.81 11.98
C ILE A 74 -8.08 3.19 12.74
N GLY A 75 -6.92 3.86 12.77
CA GLY A 75 -5.73 3.39 13.51
C GLY A 75 -6.03 3.18 14.99
N ALA A 76 -6.72 4.13 15.62
CA ALA A 76 -7.10 4.04 17.02
C ALA A 76 -8.02 2.84 17.34
N VAL A 77 -8.96 2.53 16.45
CA VAL A 77 -9.85 1.35 16.58
C VAL A 77 -9.08 0.06 16.36
N LEU A 78 -8.19 0.03 15.34
CA LEU A 78 -7.34 -1.14 15.08
C LEU A 78 -6.39 -1.44 16.26
N GLY A 79 -5.92 -0.41 16.97
CA GLY A 79 -5.16 -0.57 18.20
C GLY A 79 -5.95 -1.31 19.29
N ALA A 80 -7.25 -1.01 19.44
CA ALA A 80 -8.12 -1.73 20.38
C ALA A 80 -8.42 -3.16 19.92
N LEU A 81 -8.56 -3.38 18.60
CA LEU A 81 -8.85 -4.70 18.02
C LEU A 81 -7.65 -5.66 18.11
N LEU A 82 -6.45 -5.17 17.81
CA LEU A 82 -5.25 -5.98 17.66
C LEU A 82 -4.35 -5.97 18.92
N GLY A 83 -4.46 -4.94 19.75
CA GLY A 83 -3.63 -4.79 20.95
C GLY A 83 -2.13 -4.83 20.64
N SER A 84 -1.38 -5.65 21.38
CA SER A 84 0.06 -5.80 21.20
C SER A 84 0.50 -6.38 19.84
N ASN A 85 -0.44 -6.84 19.02
CA ASN A 85 -0.16 -7.31 17.67
C ASN A 85 -0.08 -6.19 16.63
N MET A 86 -0.41 -4.96 17.02
CA MET A 86 -0.25 -3.76 16.22
C MET A 86 0.94 -2.93 16.71
N LYS A 87 1.63 -2.31 15.78
CA LYS A 87 2.72 -1.37 16.06
C LYS A 87 2.57 -0.13 15.20
N ASP A 88 2.76 1.03 15.82
CA ASP A 88 2.95 2.27 15.08
C ASP A 88 4.40 2.37 14.61
N GLY A 89 4.61 2.75 13.36
CA GLY A 89 5.94 2.83 12.79
C GLY A 89 5.98 3.41 11.39
N SER A 90 7.03 4.14 11.07
CA SER A 90 7.20 4.73 9.74
C SER A 90 7.65 3.69 8.71
N ILE A 91 6.92 3.56 7.61
CA ILE A 91 7.27 2.71 6.47
C ILE A 91 8.59 3.16 5.83
N GLY A 92 8.82 4.48 5.77
CA GLY A 92 10.10 5.03 5.32
C GLY A 92 11.27 4.53 6.18
N LYS A 93 11.15 4.62 7.49
CA LYS A 93 12.17 4.12 8.44
C LYS A 93 12.39 2.61 8.32
N ILE A 94 11.32 1.84 8.14
CA ILE A 94 11.39 0.39 7.94
C ILE A 94 12.12 0.06 6.62
N SER A 95 11.92 0.86 5.57
CA SER A 95 12.57 0.66 4.28
C SER A 95 14.08 0.89 4.35
N GLU A 96 14.55 1.83 5.16
CA GLU A 96 15.95 2.25 5.21
C GLU A 96 16.75 1.57 6.35
N ASN A 97 16.10 1.28 7.47
CA ASN A 97 16.77 0.82 8.68
C ASN A 97 16.52 -0.68 8.93
N ARG A 98 17.60 -1.48 8.82
CA ARG A 98 17.56 -2.92 9.08
C ARG A 98 17.10 -3.30 10.49
N PHE A 99 17.41 -2.47 11.50
CA PHE A 99 16.98 -2.73 12.88
C PHE A 99 15.49 -2.49 13.09
N ALA A 100 14.91 -1.49 12.40
CA ALA A 100 13.49 -1.21 12.49
C ALA A 100 12.63 -2.37 11.94
N ARG A 101 13.16 -3.16 10.99
CA ARG A 101 12.49 -4.36 10.48
C ARG A 101 12.34 -5.45 11.52
N ALA A 102 13.33 -5.64 12.40
CA ALA A 102 13.28 -6.64 13.47
C ALA A 102 12.16 -6.35 14.50
N ASP A 103 11.72 -5.12 14.59
CA ASP A 103 10.62 -4.72 15.46
C ASP A 103 9.25 -5.17 14.94
N LEU A 104 9.17 -5.63 13.69
CA LEU A 104 7.96 -6.19 13.08
C LEU A 104 7.84 -7.70 13.26
N GLU A 105 8.82 -8.33 13.91
CA GLU A 105 8.75 -9.75 14.19
C GLU A 105 7.52 -10.10 15.02
N HIS A 106 6.70 -11.02 14.52
CA HIS A 106 5.42 -11.44 15.09
C HIS A 106 4.31 -10.35 15.13
N ILE A 107 4.53 -9.18 14.57
CA ILE A 107 3.49 -8.14 14.46
C ILE A 107 2.50 -8.51 13.35
N LEU A 108 1.22 -8.30 13.60
CA LEU A 108 0.17 -8.50 12.60
C LEU A 108 -0.05 -7.27 11.72
N LEU A 109 0.08 -6.07 12.28
CA LEU A 109 -0.14 -4.82 11.57
C LEU A 109 0.86 -3.75 12.01
N CYS A 110 1.52 -3.10 11.04
CA CYS A 110 2.25 -1.87 11.25
C CYS A 110 1.48 -0.71 10.62
N VAL A 111 1.24 0.34 11.39
CA VAL A 111 0.51 1.55 10.96
C VAL A 111 1.47 2.72 10.90
N ASP A 112 1.50 3.40 9.76
CA ASP A 112 2.16 4.69 9.55
C ASP A 112 1.08 5.76 9.49
N ASP A 113 0.83 6.45 10.62
CA ASP A 113 -0.29 7.38 10.77
C ASP A 113 -0.06 8.74 10.09
N ASP A 114 1.17 9.10 9.83
CA ASP A 114 1.54 10.34 9.13
C ASP A 114 2.62 10.05 8.10
N MET A 115 2.27 9.21 7.14
CA MET A 115 3.21 8.89 6.08
C MET A 115 3.45 10.11 5.21
N ARG A 116 4.64 10.67 5.33
CA ARG A 116 5.05 11.81 4.53
C ARG A 116 5.16 11.43 3.07
N MET A 117 4.88 12.39 2.19
CA MET A 117 5.03 12.27 0.73
C MET A 117 6.49 12.06 0.29
N GLU A 118 7.43 11.96 1.24
CA GLU A 118 8.83 11.69 0.93
C GLU A 118 8.94 10.33 0.26
N ALA A 119 9.49 10.34 -0.92
CA ALA A 119 9.64 9.15 -1.74
C ALA A 119 10.48 8.08 -1.03
N LEU A 120 9.98 6.86 -0.98
CA LEU A 120 10.75 5.72 -0.48
C LEU A 120 11.99 5.52 -1.34
N ARG A 121 13.16 5.60 -0.73
CA ARG A 121 14.44 5.37 -1.42
C ARG A 121 14.63 3.91 -1.80
N GLN A 122 14.11 3.00 -0.99
CA GLN A 122 14.24 1.55 -1.18
C GLN A 122 12.90 0.85 -0.94
N THR A 123 12.26 0.39 -2.00
CA THR A 123 10.99 -0.34 -1.92
C THR A 123 11.17 -1.85 -1.74
N ASN A 124 12.38 -2.38 -1.96
CA ASN A 124 12.66 -3.82 -1.92
C ASN A 124 12.27 -4.43 -0.57
N TYR A 125 12.56 -3.76 0.54
CA TYR A 125 12.20 -4.26 1.86
C TYR A 125 10.69 -4.21 2.12
N VAL A 126 10.03 -3.14 1.68
CA VAL A 126 8.56 -3.05 1.75
C VAL A 126 7.93 -4.20 0.95
N LYS A 127 8.39 -4.44 -0.28
CA LYS A 127 7.93 -5.56 -1.10
C LYS A 127 8.19 -6.91 -0.41
N SER A 128 9.38 -7.10 0.16
CA SER A 128 9.74 -8.35 0.85
C SER A 128 8.87 -8.60 2.08
N ILE A 129 8.58 -7.58 2.90
CA ILE A 129 7.70 -7.70 4.06
C ILE A 129 6.29 -8.09 3.63
N VAL A 130 5.74 -7.37 2.65
CA VAL A 130 4.37 -7.60 2.15
C VAL A 130 4.19 -9.00 1.53
N THR A 131 5.27 -9.58 0.97
CA THR A 131 5.24 -10.90 0.33
C THR A 131 5.87 -12.02 1.15
N ALA A 132 6.35 -11.73 2.36
CA ALA A 132 6.99 -12.73 3.21
C ALA A 132 6.04 -13.91 3.50
N GLN A 133 6.47 -15.12 3.17
CA GLN A 133 5.71 -16.35 3.44
C GLN A 133 6.35 -17.20 4.55
N GLY A 134 6.93 -16.52 5.53
CA GLY A 134 7.61 -17.21 6.61
C GLY A 134 8.67 -16.36 7.29
N LYS A 135 9.88 -16.92 7.41
CA LYS A 135 10.99 -16.23 8.06
C LYS A 135 11.71 -15.30 7.10
N MET A 136 12.17 -14.20 7.66
CA MET A 136 13.07 -13.24 7.01
C MET A 136 14.33 -13.06 7.85
N ASP A 137 15.39 -12.62 7.20
CA ASP A 137 16.62 -12.22 7.87
C ASP A 137 16.41 -10.91 8.62
N LEU A 138 16.51 -10.97 9.95
CA LEU A 138 16.28 -9.84 10.85
C LEU A 138 17.56 -9.56 11.64
N GLU A 139 17.79 -8.30 11.95
CA GLU A 139 18.98 -7.86 12.68
C GLU A 139 18.60 -6.92 13.81
N ARG A 140 19.11 -7.20 15.01
CA ARG A 140 19.00 -6.33 16.19
C ARG A 140 20.34 -5.72 16.52
N LYS A 141 20.35 -4.48 16.98
CA LYS A 141 21.59 -3.78 17.34
C LYS A 141 22.39 -4.60 18.36
N GLY A 142 23.66 -4.87 18.04
CA GLY A 142 24.57 -5.63 18.92
C GLY A 142 24.32 -7.14 18.95
N LYS A 143 23.49 -7.69 18.05
CA LYS A 143 23.26 -9.14 17.91
C LYS A 143 23.51 -9.58 16.47
N GLN A 144 23.88 -10.84 16.29
CA GLN A 144 23.96 -11.45 14.96
C GLN A 144 22.58 -11.48 14.30
N SER A 145 22.54 -11.43 12.96
CA SER A 145 21.32 -11.64 12.20
C SER A 145 20.73 -13.03 12.48
N TYR A 146 19.41 -13.11 12.41
CA TYR A 146 18.68 -14.34 12.69
C TYR A 146 17.44 -14.44 11.81
N GLN A 147 16.91 -15.65 11.65
CA GLN A 147 15.69 -15.90 10.89
C GLN A 147 14.46 -15.71 11.79
N GLY A 148 13.77 -14.58 11.65
CA GLY A 148 12.54 -14.25 12.40
C GLY A 148 11.28 -14.37 11.56
N TRP A 149 10.12 -14.62 12.20
CA TRP A 149 8.83 -14.70 11.53
C TRP A 149 8.31 -13.34 11.12
N MET A 150 8.03 -13.18 9.83
CA MET A 150 7.51 -11.95 9.25
C MET A 150 6.18 -12.19 8.54
N PHE A 151 5.14 -11.55 9.05
CA PHE A 151 3.81 -11.55 8.46
C PHE A 151 3.08 -10.22 8.71
N ALA A 152 3.82 -9.16 9.02
CA ALA A 152 3.25 -7.84 9.23
C ALA A 152 2.60 -7.29 7.96
N ARG A 153 1.33 -6.86 8.07
CA ARG A 153 0.71 -6.00 7.06
C ARG A 153 1.11 -4.57 7.29
N LEU A 154 1.13 -3.78 6.23
CA LEU A 154 1.44 -2.36 6.30
C LEU A 154 0.20 -1.55 5.94
N LEU A 155 -0.16 -0.62 6.79
CA LEU A 155 -1.22 0.37 6.59
C LEU A 155 -0.58 1.75 6.71
N ALA A 156 -0.81 2.60 5.71
CA ALA A 156 -0.39 3.99 5.74
C ALA A 156 -1.59 4.93 5.64
N PHE A 157 -1.62 5.95 6.49
CA PHE A 157 -2.47 7.12 6.28
C PHE A 157 -1.61 8.22 5.68
N SER A 158 -2.08 8.83 4.60
CA SER A 158 -1.32 9.83 3.87
C SER A 158 -2.21 10.99 3.43
N ASN A 159 -1.63 12.17 3.36
CA ASN A 159 -2.23 13.33 2.72
C ASN A 159 -1.77 13.49 1.26
N GLY A 160 -1.15 12.47 0.70
CA GLY A 160 -0.67 12.40 -0.67
C GLY A 160 -0.39 10.97 -1.10
N ASP A 161 0.20 10.79 -2.25
CA ASP A 161 0.49 9.48 -2.81
C ASP A 161 1.80 8.91 -2.27
N LEU A 162 1.85 7.59 -2.08
CA LEU A 162 3.06 6.88 -1.72
C LEU A 162 4.02 6.89 -2.91
N GLN A 163 4.99 7.76 -2.86
CA GLN A 163 6.00 7.88 -3.90
C GLN A 163 7.18 6.93 -3.66
N ALA A 164 7.65 6.30 -4.71
CA ALA A 164 8.89 5.53 -4.71
C ALA A 164 9.92 6.21 -5.61
N LEU A 165 11.02 6.72 -5.03
CA LEU A 165 12.02 7.54 -5.75
C LEU A 165 12.69 6.77 -6.89
N TYR A 166 12.90 5.46 -6.72
CA TYR A 166 13.71 4.66 -7.63
C TYR A 166 13.01 3.38 -8.12
N ASP A 167 11.92 2.95 -7.49
CA ASP A 167 11.19 1.77 -7.91
C ASP A 167 9.88 2.15 -8.59
N ARG A 168 9.93 2.15 -9.88
CA ARG A 168 8.77 2.38 -10.76
C ARG A 168 8.24 1.08 -11.34
N SER A 169 8.72 -0.06 -10.80
CA SER A 169 8.25 -1.36 -11.24
C SER A 169 6.79 -1.57 -10.85
N ASP A 170 6.05 -2.23 -11.70
CA ASP A 170 4.69 -2.69 -11.42
C ASP A 170 4.61 -3.52 -10.13
N GLY A 171 5.74 -4.14 -9.77
CA GLY A 171 5.89 -4.94 -8.56
C GLY A 171 5.60 -4.22 -7.25
N PHE A 172 5.86 -2.91 -7.15
CA PHE A 172 5.55 -2.10 -5.97
C PHE A 172 4.08 -1.66 -5.96
N TYR A 173 3.60 -1.10 -7.07
CA TYR A 173 2.24 -0.55 -7.15
C TYR A 173 1.15 -1.61 -7.07
N ARG A 174 1.31 -2.75 -7.76
CA ARG A 174 0.31 -3.83 -7.72
C ARG A 174 0.09 -4.42 -6.32
N ARG A 175 0.99 -4.16 -5.37
CA ARG A 175 0.84 -4.59 -3.97
C ARG A 175 0.08 -3.59 -3.10
N GLN A 176 -0.31 -2.45 -3.65
CA GLN A 176 -1.04 -1.42 -2.92
C GLN A 176 -2.55 -1.54 -3.17
N LEU A 177 -3.30 -1.42 -2.09
CA LEU A 177 -4.72 -1.11 -2.09
C LEU A 177 -4.83 0.37 -1.73
N VAL A 178 -5.22 1.22 -2.68
CA VAL A 178 -5.27 2.67 -2.49
C VAL A 178 -6.71 3.12 -2.36
N LEU A 179 -7.11 3.45 -1.14
CA LEU A 179 -8.43 4.02 -0.85
C LEU A 179 -8.30 5.54 -0.71
N THR A 180 -9.33 6.26 -1.17
CA THR A 180 -9.43 7.71 -0.99
C THR A 180 -10.60 8.04 -0.08
N THR A 181 -10.38 8.99 0.85
CA THR A 181 -11.46 9.49 1.69
C THR A 181 -12.38 10.41 0.90
N LYS A 182 -13.62 10.50 1.36
CA LYS A 182 -14.52 11.61 0.99
C LYS A 182 -13.99 12.91 1.57
N GLU A 183 -14.34 14.00 0.93
CA GLU A 183 -14.09 15.32 1.50
C GLU A 183 -14.86 15.51 2.81
N LYS A 184 -14.23 16.20 3.76
CA LYS A 184 -14.89 16.56 5.01
C LYS A 184 -16.03 17.52 4.70
N PRO A 185 -17.29 17.20 5.08
CA PRO A 185 -18.40 18.12 4.86
C PRO A 185 -18.17 19.46 5.57
N ALA A 186 -18.50 20.56 4.88
CA ALA A 186 -18.42 21.88 5.47
C ALA A 186 -19.31 21.95 6.73
N GLY A 187 -18.75 22.48 7.82
CA GLY A 187 -19.46 22.61 9.09
C GLY A 187 -19.56 21.33 9.92
N ARG A 188 -18.96 20.20 9.50
CA ARG A 188 -18.89 19.02 10.36
C ARG A 188 -18.16 19.33 11.65
N MET A 189 -18.83 19.19 12.78
CA MET A 189 -18.20 19.21 14.09
C MET A 189 -17.55 17.85 14.36
N ASP A 190 -16.29 17.86 14.77
CA ASP A 190 -15.59 16.64 15.13
C ASP A 190 -15.95 16.23 16.54
N ASP A 191 -16.29 14.96 16.74
CA ASP A 191 -16.50 14.38 18.06
C ASP A 191 -15.14 13.91 18.63
N PRO A 192 -14.61 14.56 19.68
CA PRO A 192 -13.33 14.20 20.26
C PRO A 192 -13.33 12.78 20.87
N ASP A 193 -14.49 12.27 21.25
CA ASP A 193 -14.65 10.96 21.87
C ASP A 193 -15.01 9.86 20.86
N LEU A 194 -15.06 10.16 19.56
CA LEU A 194 -15.50 9.23 18.52
C LEU A 194 -14.72 7.91 18.55
N ALA A 195 -13.39 8.00 18.65
CA ALA A 195 -12.55 6.80 18.74
C ALA A 195 -12.90 5.95 19.95
N GLN A 196 -13.11 6.58 21.11
CA GLN A 196 -13.43 5.88 22.35
C GLN A 196 -14.81 5.20 22.28
N LYS A 197 -15.79 5.88 21.68
CA LYS A 197 -17.12 5.32 21.44
C LYS A 197 -17.06 4.12 20.49
N MET A 198 -16.30 4.22 19.40
CA MET A 198 -16.11 3.10 18.47
C MET A 198 -15.36 1.93 19.11
N LYS A 199 -14.35 2.19 19.95
CA LYS A 199 -13.63 1.13 20.69
C LYS A 199 -14.56 0.34 21.62
N ALA A 200 -15.63 0.94 22.14
CA ALA A 200 -16.62 0.23 22.94
C ALA A 200 -17.42 -0.81 22.11
N GLU A 201 -17.45 -0.66 20.77
CA GLU A 201 -18.08 -1.60 19.85
C GLU A 201 -17.08 -2.64 19.27
N VAL A 202 -15.88 -2.80 19.84
CA VAL A 202 -14.77 -3.56 19.24
C VAL A 202 -15.09 -5.02 18.93
N GLU A 203 -15.96 -5.66 19.72
CA GLU A 203 -16.37 -7.07 19.46
C GLU A 203 -17.23 -7.17 18.20
N GLY A 204 -18.13 -6.20 17.96
CA GLY A 204 -18.89 -6.12 16.72
C GLY A 204 -18.01 -5.75 15.51
N ILE A 205 -17.01 -4.89 15.73
CA ILE A 205 -15.99 -4.57 14.70
C ILE A 205 -15.17 -5.81 14.37
N PHE A 206 -14.82 -6.62 15.37
CA PHE A 206 -14.14 -7.89 15.15
C PHE A 206 -14.98 -8.83 14.27
N LEU A 207 -16.28 -9.00 14.54
CA LEU A 207 -17.16 -9.84 13.72
C LEU A 207 -17.26 -9.30 12.29
N TRP A 208 -17.40 -8.00 12.12
CA TRP A 208 -17.39 -7.35 10.81
C TRP A 208 -16.10 -7.61 10.03
N ALA A 209 -14.94 -7.49 10.69
CA ALA A 209 -13.64 -7.80 10.10
C ALA A 209 -13.50 -9.29 9.78
N PHE A 210 -14.02 -10.16 10.64
CA PHE A 210 -14.00 -11.61 10.45
C PHE A 210 -14.83 -12.04 9.23
N GLU A 211 -16.00 -11.44 8.99
CA GLU A 211 -16.75 -11.62 7.75
C GLU A 211 -15.91 -11.26 6.52
N GLY A 212 -15.17 -10.16 6.57
CA GLY A 212 -14.23 -9.76 5.53
C GLY A 212 -13.12 -10.80 5.30
N LEU A 213 -12.57 -11.36 6.39
CA LEU A 213 -11.57 -12.43 6.30
C LEU A 213 -12.16 -13.69 5.64
N GLN A 214 -13.37 -14.08 6.01
CA GLN A 214 -14.03 -15.25 5.42
C GLN A 214 -14.20 -15.07 3.91
N ARG A 215 -14.64 -13.90 3.47
CA ARG A 215 -14.80 -13.58 2.05
C ARG A 215 -13.44 -13.60 1.32
N LEU A 216 -12.41 -13.01 1.91
CA LEU A 216 -11.05 -12.99 1.35
C LEU A 216 -10.48 -14.41 1.20
N VAL A 217 -10.65 -15.26 2.21
CA VAL A 217 -10.20 -16.66 2.17
C VAL A 217 -10.96 -17.45 1.11
N ALA A 218 -12.29 -17.29 1.03
CA ALA A 218 -13.13 -17.93 0.01
C ALA A 218 -12.72 -17.50 -1.41
N ASN A 219 -12.21 -16.26 -1.57
CA ASN A 219 -11.68 -15.75 -2.84
C ASN A 219 -10.16 -16.00 -3.03
N ASN A 220 -9.59 -17.00 -2.35
CA ASN A 220 -8.17 -17.35 -2.47
C ASN A 220 -7.22 -16.16 -2.22
N PHE A 221 -7.52 -15.33 -1.23
CA PHE A 221 -6.75 -14.13 -0.87
C PHE A 221 -6.67 -13.06 -1.98
N LYS A 222 -7.60 -13.08 -2.93
CA LYS A 222 -7.78 -11.99 -3.89
C LYS A 222 -8.75 -10.98 -3.30
N PHE A 223 -8.29 -9.77 -3.08
CA PHE A 223 -9.10 -8.68 -2.52
C PHE A 223 -10.19 -8.25 -3.49
N THR A 224 -11.33 -7.88 -2.94
CA THR A 224 -12.37 -7.14 -3.65
C THR A 224 -11.85 -5.72 -3.89
N GLU A 225 -11.54 -5.39 -5.13
CA GLU A 225 -11.11 -4.06 -5.53
C GLU A 225 -12.20 -3.39 -6.36
N SER A 226 -12.71 -2.23 -5.90
CA SER A 226 -13.61 -1.40 -6.69
C SER A 226 -12.89 -0.82 -7.92
N GLU A 227 -13.65 -0.32 -8.90
CA GLU A 227 -13.02 0.41 -10.02
C GLU A 227 -12.30 1.67 -9.52
N ARG A 228 -12.80 2.31 -8.46
CA ARG A 228 -12.13 3.43 -7.79
C ARG A 228 -10.77 3.01 -7.22
N THR A 229 -10.70 1.91 -6.46
CA THR A 229 -9.43 1.39 -5.90
C THR A 229 -8.41 1.11 -7.01
N LYS A 230 -8.84 0.52 -8.12
CA LYS A 230 -7.98 0.27 -9.28
C LYS A 230 -7.50 1.57 -9.93
N THR A 231 -8.41 2.51 -10.17
CA THR A 231 -8.11 3.83 -10.75
C THR A 231 -7.16 4.62 -9.85
N ASN A 232 -7.38 4.63 -8.53
CA ASN A 232 -6.49 5.27 -7.58
C ASN A 232 -5.06 4.70 -7.68
N ARG A 233 -4.92 3.37 -7.76
CA ARG A 233 -3.61 2.72 -7.89
C ARG A 233 -2.92 3.10 -9.20
N GLU A 234 -3.65 3.14 -10.31
CA GLU A 234 -3.10 3.54 -11.61
C GLU A 234 -2.73 5.02 -11.62
N SER A 235 -3.51 5.90 -10.96
CA SER A 235 -3.17 7.31 -10.76
C SER A 235 -1.85 7.44 -10.00
N VAL A 236 -1.72 6.79 -8.82
CA VAL A 236 -0.48 6.80 -8.04
C VAL A 236 0.72 6.32 -8.87
N LYS A 237 0.52 5.27 -9.69
CA LYS A 237 1.56 4.76 -10.58
C LYS A 237 1.93 5.79 -11.66
N ARG A 238 0.96 6.48 -12.24
CA ARG A 238 1.16 7.51 -13.26
C ARG A 238 1.86 8.73 -12.66
N ASP A 239 1.36 9.26 -11.54
CA ASP A 239 1.91 10.44 -10.87
C ASP A 239 3.36 10.25 -10.42
N ASN A 240 3.73 9.00 -10.12
CA ASN A 240 5.11 8.61 -9.79
C ASN A 240 5.96 8.28 -11.02
N ASN A 241 5.38 8.22 -12.21
CA ASN A 241 6.07 7.86 -13.44
C ASN A 241 5.71 8.82 -14.59
N ASN A 242 6.35 9.98 -14.57
CA ASN A 242 6.17 11.01 -15.59
C ASN A 242 6.59 10.56 -17.02
N ILE A 243 7.08 9.32 -17.19
CA ILE A 243 7.35 8.73 -18.51
C ILE A 243 6.06 8.55 -19.30
N PHE A 244 4.96 8.16 -18.65
CA PHE A 244 3.68 8.00 -19.37
C PHE A 244 3.20 9.34 -19.91
N ASP A 245 3.25 10.40 -19.09
CA ASP A 245 2.86 11.73 -19.50
C ASP A 245 3.78 12.27 -20.60
N PHE A 246 5.08 11.99 -20.51
CA PHE A 246 6.03 12.33 -21.56
C PHE A 246 5.73 11.58 -22.86
N MET A 247 5.52 10.25 -22.81
CA MET A 247 5.25 9.44 -24.01
C MET A 247 3.90 9.76 -24.66
N GLU A 248 2.97 10.35 -23.89
CA GLU A 248 1.65 10.78 -24.38
C GLU A 248 1.61 12.30 -24.63
N SER A 249 2.75 13.03 -24.47
CA SER A 249 2.81 14.49 -24.63
C SER A 249 2.72 14.91 -26.10
N GLU A 250 1.75 15.74 -26.41
CA GLU A 250 1.64 16.36 -27.73
C GLU A 250 2.81 17.33 -28.00
N GLY A 251 3.38 17.25 -29.19
CA GLY A 251 4.48 18.13 -29.62
C GLY A 251 5.89 17.64 -29.28
N TYR A 252 6.06 16.72 -28.30
CA TYR A 252 7.36 16.15 -27.94
C TYR A 252 7.56 14.75 -28.51
N ILE A 253 6.54 13.91 -28.42
CA ILE A 253 6.59 12.53 -28.89
C ILE A 253 5.47 12.26 -29.87
N ARG A 254 5.84 11.67 -31.01
CA ARG A 254 4.90 11.11 -31.97
C ARG A 254 5.34 9.69 -32.34
N LEU A 255 4.56 8.73 -31.91
CA LEU A 255 4.81 7.33 -32.25
C LEU A 255 4.41 7.09 -33.71
N LYS A 256 5.34 6.59 -34.50
CA LYS A 256 5.13 6.26 -35.91
C LYS A 256 5.85 4.97 -36.25
N ALA A 257 5.18 4.09 -36.97
CA ALA A 257 5.79 2.85 -37.47
C ALA A 257 7.04 3.15 -38.32
N ASP A 258 7.99 2.26 -38.30
CA ASP A 258 9.25 2.32 -39.06
C ASP A 258 10.17 3.53 -38.74
N CYS A 259 9.94 4.17 -37.60
CA CYS A 259 10.80 5.24 -37.12
C CYS A 259 11.65 4.75 -35.94
N THR A 260 12.89 5.22 -35.89
CA THR A 260 13.82 4.92 -34.78
C THR A 260 14.32 6.21 -34.16
N ILE A 261 14.55 6.16 -32.86
CA ILE A 261 15.20 7.24 -32.13
C ILE A 261 16.30 6.66 -31.23
N SER A 262 17.42 7.35 -31.12
CA SER A 262 18.44 6.92 -30.18
C SER A 262 17.96 7.12 -28.75
N SER A 263 18.35 6.22 -27.82
CA SER A 263 18.02 6.40 -26.39
C SER A 263 18.65 7.66 -25.78
N LYS A 264 19.69 8.22 -26.43
CA LYS A 264 20.28 9.49 -26.02
C LYS A 264 19.36 10.65 -26.41
N ASP A 265 18.92 10.69 -27.63
CA ASP A 265 18.08 11.80 -28.13
C ASP A 265 16.70 11.78 -27.46
N LEU A 266 16.12 10.58 -27.26
CA LEU A 266 14.88 10.45 -26.52
C LEU A 266 15.01 10.97 -25.07
N TYR A 267 16.15 10.70 -24.42
CA TYR A 267 16.41 11.20 -23.08
C TYR A 267 16.60 12.71 -23.01
N GLU A 268 17.25 13.32 -24.01
CA GLU A 268 17.41 14.79 -24.07
C GLU A 268 16.04 15.47 -24.27
N ILE A 269 15.19 14.94 -25.17
CA ILE A 269 13.81 15.43 -25.35
C ILE A 269 13.02 15.31 -24.03
N TYR A 270 13.16 14.18 -23.32
CA TYR A 270 12.53 13.99 -22.02
C TYR A 270 13.01 15.01 -20.98
N ARG A 271 14.29 15.36 -20.97
CA ARG A 271 14.82 16.39 -20.07
C ARG A 271 14.20 17.76 -20.37
N MET A 272 14.14 18.14 -21.64
CA MET A 272 13.51 19.39 -22.07
C MET A 272 12.05 19.44 -21.65
N TRP A 273 11.30 18.36 -21.90
CA TRP A 273 9.92 18.25 -21.47
C TRP A 273 9.76 18.39 -19.95
N CYS A 274 10.62 17.74 -19.17
CA CYS A 274 10.61 17.89 -17.71
C CYS A 274 10.87 19.33 -17.27
N GLU A 275 11.85 20.01 -17.87
CA GLU A 275 12.20 21.40 -17.57
C GLU A 275 11.03 22.35 -17.84
N GLU A 276 10.39 22.23 -18.99
CA GLU A 276 9.24 23.07 -19.36
C GLU A 276 8.00 22.81 -18.49
N ASN A 277 7.86 21.60 -17.95
CA ASN A 277 6.76 21.24 -17.05
C ASN A 277 7.12 21.35 -15.55
N ASN A 278 8.28 21.96 -15.21
CA ASN A 278 8.78 22.08 -13.84
C ASN A 278 8.88 20.72 -13.09
N LEU A 279 9.25 19.66 -13.82
CA LEU A 279 9.43 18.33 -13.29
C LEU A 279 10.92 17.98 -13.15
N THR A 280 11.24 17.17 -12.16
CA THR A 280 12.62 16.66 -12.02
C THR A 280 12.82 15.44 -12.94
N PRO A 281 13.78 15.49 -13.90
CA PRO A 281 14.01 14.38 -14.81
C PRO A 281 14.61 13.18 -14.08
N LEU A 282 14.26 12.00 -14.53
CA LEU A 282 14.91 10.76 -14.11
C LEU A 282 16.38 10.74 -14.53
N LYS A 283 17.19 9.97 -13.80
CA LYS A 283 18.52 9.61 -14.29
C LYS A 283 18.38 8.80 -15.58
N ARG A 284 19.30 8.99 -16.53
CA ARG A 284 19.26 8.36 -17.87
C ARG A 284 19.00 6.85 -17.84
N ARG A 285 19.66 6.11 -16.93
CA ARG A 285 19.45 4.66 -16.77
C ARG A 285 18.02 4.35 -16.35
N SER A 286 17.50 5.01 -15.32
CA SER A 286 16.11 4.82 -14.83
C SER A 286 15.07 5.20 -15.87
N PHE A 287 15.35 6.23 -16.69
CA PHE A 287 14.52 6.60 -17.82
C PHE A 287 14.47 5.46 -18.86
N SER A 288 15.62 4.98 -19.31
CA SER A 288 15.71 3.88 -20.27
C SER A 288 15.01 2.61 -19.77
N ASP A 289 15.26 2.22 -18.51
CA ASP A 289 14.62 1.05 -17.90
C ASP A 289 13.08 1.21 -17.84
N SER A 290 12.57 2.42 -17.58
CA SER A 290 11.12 2.72 -17.54
C SER A 290 10.49 2.71 -18.93
N VAL A 291 11.17 3.22 -19.95
CA VAL A 291 10.70 3.17 -21.33
C VAL A 291 10.64 1.72 -21.82
N ILE A 292 11.68 0.93 -21.53
CA ILE A 292 11.73 -0.50 -21.89
C ILE A 292 10.60 -1.27 -21.17
N ALA A 293 10.36 -1.00 -19.88
CA ALA A 293 9.28 -1.63 -19.13
C ALA A 293 7.88 -1.27 -19.68
N SER A 294 7.77 -0.15 -20.38
CA SER A 294 6.51 0.35 -20.98
C SER A 294 6.37 0.00 -22.46
N GLN A 295 7.35 -0.71 -23.05
CA GLN A 295 7.42 -0.96 -24.49
C GLN A 295 6.17 -1.66 -25.05
N SER A 296 5.59 -2.61 -24.30
CA SER A 296 4.36 -3.31 -24.73
C SER A 296 3.15 -2.39 -24.83
N LYS A 297 3.05 -1.36 -23.95
CA LYS A 297 1.96 -0.39 -23.96
C LYS A 297 1.99 0.49 -25.21
N TYR A 298 3.20 0.84 -25.68
CA TYR A 298 3.40 1.76 -26.80
C TYR A 298 3.83 1.07 -28.09
N ASN A 299 3.81 -0.28 -28.12
CA ASN A 299 4.28 -1.08 -29.26
C ASN A 299 5.72 -0.70 -29.68
N LEU A 300 6.63 -0.56 -28.71
CA LEU A 300 8.02 -0.25 -28.95
C LEU A 300 8.85 -1.53 -28.99
N GLU A 301 9.89 -1.56 -29.82
CA GLU A 301 10.93 -2.59 -29.82
C GLU A 301 12.29 -1.98 -29.51
N SER A 302 13.07 -2.65 -28.67
CA SER A 302 14.46 -2.31 -28.44
C SER A 302 15.34 -3.17 -29.33
N VAL A 303 15.95 -2.57 -30.36
CA VAL A 303 16.74 -3.30 -31.37
C VAL A 303 18.19 -3.53 -30.95
N SER A 304 18.67 -2.72 -30.01
CA SER A 304 19.95 -2.90 -29.29
C SER A 304 19.99 -1.94 -28.12
N TYR A 305 21.01 -2.02 -27.27
CA TYR A 305 21.15 -1.13 -26.09
C TYR A 305 21.20 0.38 -26.40
N THR A 306 21.09 0.80 -27.65
CA THR A 306 21.24 2.18 -28.11
C THR A 306 20.04 2.75 -28.87
N HIS A 307 19.09 1.93 -29.34
CA HIS A 307 17.96 2.39 -30.16
C HIS A 307 16.62 1.77 -29.74
N LEU A 308 15.55 2.54 -29.88
CA LEU A 308 14.16 2.10 -29.73
C LEU A 308 13.47 2.16 -31.09
N THR A 309 12.75 1.10 -31.47
CA THR A 309 11.99 1.04 -32.73
C THR A 309 10.54 0.63 -32.48
N LEU A 310 9.65 1.00 -33.39
CA LEU A 310 8.31 0.43 -33.46
C LEU A 310 8.29 -0.75 -34.42
N PRO A 311 7.60 -1.86 -34.08
CA PRO A 311 7.49 -3.00 -34.98
C PRO A 311 6.77 -2.63 -36.28
N THR A 312 7.25 -3.16 -37.38
CA THR A 312 6.54 -3.19 -38.67
C THR A 312 5.33 -4.12 -38.55
N LYS A 313 4.20 -3.68 -39.02
CA LYS A 313 3.07 -4.60 -39.26
C LYS A 313 3.23 -5.29 -40.55
#